data_f78adf9f431d2561ed4e05cbaba7ee06
#
_entry.id   f78adf9f431d2561ed4e05cbaba7ee06
#
_cell.length_a   1.000
_cell.length_b   1.000
_cell.length_c   1.000
_cell.angle_alpha   90.00
_cell.angle_beta   90.00
_cell.angle_gamma   90.00
#
_symmetry.space_group_name_H-M   'P 1'
#
loop_
_entity.id
_entity.type
_entity.pdbx_description
1 polymer ?
#
loop_
_entity_poly.entity_id
_entity_poly.type
_entity_poly.pdbx_seq_one_letter_code
_entity_poly.pdbx_strand_id
1 'polypeptide(L)'
;IKFNKKFSSQSPEQFIKKIIFKKTKCKYLYVSKNFKFGFKRQGNILTLKKFEKKYNFKNIVTQPFKKNNKTISSTFIRKKIRLGKIEEVNRLLGRSWCVIGKVIKGQRRGRKIGFPTCNLKLNDYVVPKRGVYAVKVKSNNFYKNGIANVGYRPTFNGQKLLLETNIFGINKNLYNKVISVSFRKFIRPEKRFKNLEYLKKQIKFD
;
A
#
# COMPACT_ATOMS: atom_id res chain seq x y z
N ILE A 1 -8.34 -15.56 1.55
CA ILE A 1 -8.60 -16.59 0.51
C ILE A 1 -7.53 -16.42 -0.56
N LYS A 2 -6.84 -17.51 -0.93
CA LYS A 2 -5.89 -17.48 -2.02
C LYS A 2 -6.64 -17.44 -3.36
N PHE A 3 -6.40 -16.39 -4.15
CA PHE A 3 -7.01 -16.26 -5.47
C PHE A 3 -6.19 -17.07 -6.49
N ASN A 4 -6.76 -18.15 -6.97
CA ASN A 4 -6.13 -19.06 -7.95
C ASN A 4 -7.14 -19.48 -9.03
N LYS A 5 -6.72 -20.27 -10.02
CA LYS A 5 -7.56 -20.71 -11.13
C LYS A 5 -8.84 -21.42 -10.65
N LYS A 6 -8.73 -22.32 -9.66
CA LYS A 6 -9.87 -23.02 -9.07
C LYS A 6 -10.86 -22.06 -8.37
N PHE A 7 -10.35 -21.03 -7.68
CA PHE A 7 -11.19 -20.02 -7.06
C PHE A 7 -11.89 -19.13 -8.09
N SER A 8 -11.15 -18.68 -9.13
CA SER A 8 -11.68 -17.79 -10.16
C SER A 8 -12.69 -18.43 -11.11
N SER A 9 -12.72 -19.79 -11.19
CA SER A 9 -13.69 -20.54 -11.99
C SER A 9 -15.03 -20.80 -11.31
N GLN A 10 -15.22 -20.37 -10.06
CA GLN A 10 -16.49 -20.55 -9.36
C GLN A 10 -17.62 -19.71 -9.98
N SER A 11 -18.77 -20.35 -10.20
CA SER A 11 -19.98 -19.63 -10.62
C SER A 11 -20.42 -18.60 -9.56
N PRO A 12 -21.23 -17.60 -9.91
CA PRO A 12 -21.78 -16.66 -8.93
C PRO A 12 -22.48 -17.34 -7.76
N GLU A 13 -23.30 -18.35 -8.00
CA GLU A 13 -23.99 -19.09 -6.95
C GLU A 13 -23.01 -19.85 -6.06
N GLN A 14 -22.03 -20.55 -6.64
CA GLN A 14 -20.99 -21.22 -5.87
C GLN A 14 -20.19 -20.27 -4.98
N PHE A 15 -19.89 -19.07 -5.47
CA PHE A 15 -19.24 -18.04 -4.68
C PHE A 15 -20.13 -17.61 -3.48
N ILE A 16 -21.40 -17.34 -3.72
CA ILE A 16 -22.34 -16.97 -2.64
C ILE A 16 -22.41 -18.11 -1.60
N LYS A 17 -22.67 -19.35 -2.04
CA LYS A 17 -22.80 -20.51 -1.15
C LYS A 17 -21.52 -20.79 -0.36
N LYS A 18 -20.36 -20.87 -1.04
CA LYS A 18 -19.11 -21.29 -0.41
C LYS A 18 -18.44 -20.18 0.39
N ILE A 19 -18.50 -18.94 -0.10
CA ILE A 19 -17.77 -17.83 0.51
C ILE A 19 -18.67 -17.01 1.42
N ILE A 20 -19.76 -16.43 0.88
CA ILE A 20 -20.62 -15.53 1.66
C ILE A 20 -21.31 -16.30 2.78
N PHE A 21 -21.99 -17.39 2.44
CA PHE A 21 -22.74 -18.15 3.42
C PHE A 21 -21.87 -19.02 4.31
N LYS A 22 -21.14 -20.01 3.74
CA LYS A 22 -20.42 -21.01 4.55
C LYS A 22 -19.18 -20.46 5.22
N LYS A 23 -18.34 -19.70 4.51
CA LYS A 23 -17.03 -19.29 5.01
C LYS A 23 -17.07 -18.01 5.83
N THR A 24 -17.74 -16.96 5.35
CA THR A 24 -17.78 -15.67 6.07
C THR A 24 -18.96 -15.57 7.02
N LYS A 25 -20.03 -16.35 6.79
CA LYS A 25 -21.28 -16.31 7.57
C LYS A 25 -21.82 -14.88 7.74
N CYS A 26 -21.60 -14.03 6.73
CA CYS A 26 -21.96 -12.63 6.84
C CYS A 26 -23.47 -12.43 6.75
N LYS A 27 -24.02 -11.58 7.63
CA LYS A 27 -25.42 -11.16 7.61
C LYS A 27 -25.67 -9.94 6.73
N TYR A 28 -24.67 -9.07 6.58
CA TYR A 28 -24.73 -7.84 5.78
C TYR A 28 -23.56 -7.80 4.80
N LEU A 29 -23.87 -7.65 3.52
CA LEU A 29 -22.89 -7.57 2.45
C LEU A 29 -22.93 -6.17 1.79
N TYR A 30 -21.90 -5.36 2.02
CA TYR A 30 -21.78 -4.03 1.42
C TYR A 30 -21.06 -4.12 0.09
N VAL A 31 -21.69 -3.69 -0.98
CA VAL A 31 -21.13 -3.72 -2.33
C VAL A 31 -21.36 -2.40 -3.06
N SER A 32 -20.48 -2.06 -3.99
CA SER A 32 -20.67 -0.90 -4.86
C SER A 32 -21.71 -1.20 -5.95
N LYS A 33 -22.34 -0.14 -6.50
CA LYS A 33 -23.31 -0.24 -7.59
C LYS A 33 -22.84 -1.09 -8.79
N ASN A 34 -21.53 -1.08 -9.08
CA ASN A 34 -20.95 -1.80 -10.20
C ASN A 34 -20.27 -3.12 -9.79
N PHE A 35 -20.65 -3.68 -8.64
CA PHE A 35 -20.05 -4.91 -8.15
C PHE A 35 -20.33 -6.09 -9.09
N LYS A 36 -19.27 -6.79 -9.47
CA LYS A 36 -19.31 -7.98 -10.31
C LYS A 36 -18.46 -9.08 -9.66
N PHE A 37 -18.94 -10.33 -9.67
CA PHE A 37 -18.26 -11.45 -9.05
C PHE A 37 -18.52 -12.77 -9.79
N GLY A 38 -17.87 -13.85 -9.34
CA GLY A 38 -17.96 -15.16 -9.96
C GLY A 38 -17.20 -15.25 -11.29
N PHE A 39 -17.25 -16.44 -11.89
CA PHE A 39 -16.55 -16.73 -13.14
C PHE A 39 -16.93 -15.72 -14.24
N LYS A 40 -15.91 -15.20 -14.95
CA LYS A 40 -16.08 -14.17 -15.98
C LYS A 40 -16.95 -12.97 -15.55
N ARG A 41 -17.04 -12.67 -14.24
CA ARG A 41 -17.81 -11.55 -13.68
C ARG A 41 -19.32 -11.60 -13.98
N GLN A 42 -19.88 -12.80 -14.14
CA GLN A 42 -21.29 -13.00 -14.48
C GLN A 42 -22.25 -12.60 -13.34
N GLY A 43 -21.82 -12.70 -12.08
CA GLY A 43 -22.61 -12.25 -10.93
C GLY A 43 -22.66 -10.74 -10.79
N ASN A 44 -23.80 -10.22 -10.36
CA ASN A 44 -24.06 -8.80 -10.13
C ASN A 44 -24.98 -8.62 -8.90
N ILE A 45 -25.45 -7.39 -8.66
CA ILE A 45 -26.34 -7.07 -7.52
C ILE A 45 -27.66 -7.83 -7.61
N LEU A 46 -28.23 -8.01 -8.80
CA LEU A 46 -29.50 -8.77 -8.98
C LEU A 46 -29.29 -10.24 -8.58
N THR A 47 -28.15 -10.80 -8.95
CA THR A 47 -27.75 -12.15 -8.53
C THR A 47 -27.67 -12.24 -6.99
N LEU A 48 -27.07 -11.26 -6.32
CA LEU A 48 -27.03 -11.23 -4.86
C LEU A 48 -28.43 -11.17 -4.25
N LYS A 49 -29.29 -10.27 -4.75
CA LYS A 49 -30.66 -10.11 -4.27
C LYS A 49 -31.47 -11.41 -4.37
N LYS A 50 -31.34 -12.14 -5.49
CA LYS A 50 -32.01 -13.45 -5.69
C LYS A 50 -31.69 -14.46 -4.59
N PHE A 51 -30.48 -14.40 -4.01
CA PHE A 51 -30.01 -15.36 -3.02
C PHE A 51 -30.09 -14.89 -1.57
N GLU A 52 -30.52 -13.63 -1.31
CA GLU A 52 -30.62 -13.06 0.04
C GLU A 52 -31.46 -13.91 0.99
N LYS A 53 -32.68 -14.27 0.58
CA LYS A 53 -33.58 -15.14 1.39
C LYS A 53 -32.99 -16.53 1.58
N LYS A 54 -32.48 -17.16 0.52
CA LYS A 54 -31.96 -18.55 0.55
C LYS A 54 -30.77 -18.71 1.49
N TYR A 55 -29.90 -17.70 1.61
CA TYR A 55 -28.66 -17.78 2.39
C TYR A 55 -28.63 -16.79 3.58
N ASN A 56 -29.79 -16.21 3.93
CA ASN A 56 -29.99 -15.34 5.10
C ASN A 56 -28.92 -14.26 5.26
N PHE A 57 -28.73 -13.46 4.20
CA PHE A 57 -27.91 -12.25 4.23
C PHE A 57 -28.65 -11.08 3.57
N LYS A 58 -28.26 -9.85 3.89
CA LYS A 58 -28.80 -8.64 3.27
C LYS A 58 -27.72 -7.92 2.46
N ASN A 59 -28.01 -7.65 1.19
CA ASN A 59 -27.12 -6.90 0.31
C ASN A 59 -27.41 -5.40 0.41
N ILE A 60 -26.41 -4.62 0.77
CA ILE A 60 -26.49 -3.16 0.89
C ILE A 60 -25.63 -2.54 -0.22
N VAL A 61 -26.29 -1.86 -1.15
CA VAL A 61 -25.62 -1.20 -2.27
C VAL A 61 -25.16 0.19 -1.83
N THR A 62 -23.85 0.39 -1.79
CA THR A 62 -23.27 1.68 -1.44
C THR A 62 -23.09 2.57 -2.65
N GLN A 63 -23.37 3.85 -2.50
CA GLN A 63 -23.05 4.85 -3.51
C GLN A 63 -21.54 5.11 -3.55
N PRO A 64 -20.96 5.38 -4.75
CA PRO A 64 -19.57 5.77 -4.84
C PRO A 64 -19.30 7.06 -4.06
N PHE A 65 -18.23 7.07 -3.28
CA PHE A 65 -17.79 8.29 -2.64
C PHE A 65 -17.32 9.30 -3.70
N LYS A 66 -17.90 10.50 -3.70
CA LYS A 66 -17.55 11.58 -4.61
C LYS A 66 -16.94 12.75 -3.85
N LYS A 67 -15.94 13.40 -4.43
CA LYS A 67 -15.39 14.68 -4.00
C LYS A 67 -15.23 15.59 -5.21
N ASN A 68 -15.77 16.82 -5.13
CA ASN A 68 -15.81 17.77 -6.26
C ASN A 68 -16.32 17.11 -7.55
N ASN A 69 -17.45 16.44 -7.49
CA ASN A 69 -18.11 15.69 -8.58
C ASN A 69 -17.25 14.54 -9.20
N LYS A 70 -16.09 14.23 -8.65
CA LYS A 70 -15.25 13.12 -9.11
C LYS A 70 -15.39 11.91 -8.18
N THR A 71 -15.69 10.75 -8.77
CA THR A 71 -15.74 9.49 -8.04
C THR A 71 -14.34 9.10 -7.55
N ILE A 72 -14.21 8.86 -6.25
CA ILE A 72 -12.98 8.39 -5.64
C ILE A 72 -12.93 6.87 -5.79
N SER A 73 -12.10 6.40 -6.71
CA SER A 73 -11.90 4.98 -6.99
C SER A 73 -10.47 4.54 -6.62
N SER A 74 -10.27 3.24 -6.46
CA SER A 74 -8.93 2.69 -6.27
C SER A 74 -7.97 3.06 -7.41
N THR A 75 -8.45 3.11 -8.65
CA THR A 75 -7.67 3.54 -9.82
C THR A 75 -7.24 5.00 -9.70
N PHE A 76 -8.14 5.87 -9.25
CA PHE A 76 -7.84 7.28 -9.02
C PHE A 76 -6.77 7.46 -7.93
N ILE A 77 -6.93 6.77 -6.80
CA ILE A 77 -5.95 6.80 -5.69
C ILE A 77 -4.58 6.29 -6.16
N ARG A 78 -4.52 5.15 -6.87
CA ARG A 78 -3.26 4.61 -7.40
C ARG A 78 -2.56 5.60 -8.36
N LYS A 79 -3.32 6.30 -9.22
CA LYS A 79 -2.77 7.35 -10.09
C LYS A 79 -2.12 8.47 -9.27
N LYS A 80 -2.79 8.94 -8.20
CA LYS A 80 -2.26 9.99 -7.31
C LYS A 80 -0.98 9.54 -6.57
N ILE A 81 -0.92 8.27 -6.11
CA ILE A 81 0.30 7.70 -5.49
C ILE A 81 1.46 7.73 -6.50
N ARG A 82 1.26 7.27 -7.73
CA ARG A 82 2.29 7.29 -8.79
C ARG A 82 2.77 8.70 -9.14
N LEU A 83 1.95 9.72 -8.94
CA LEU A 83 2.29 11.12 -9.14
C LEU A 83 2.95 11.78 -7.91
N GLY A 84 3.09 11.05 -6.79
CA GLY A 84 3.67 11.58 -5.55
C GLY A 84 2.74 12.52 -4.77
N LYS A 85 1.45 12.60 -5.12
CA LYS A 85 0.46 13.48 -4.46
C LYS A 85 -0.04 12.88 -3.14
N ILE A 86 0.89 12.59 -2.24
CA ILE A 86 0.65 11.80 -1.01
C ILE A 86 -0.30 12.51 -0.05
N GLU A 87 -0.18 13.82 0.12
CA GLU A 87 -1.06 14.58 1.02
C GLU A 87 -2.52 14.52 0.54
N GLU A 88 -2.74 14.59 -0.78
CA GLU A 88 -4.05 14.43 -1.38
C GLU A 88 -4.58 13.00 -1.19
N VAL A 89 -3.72 11.98 -1.40
CA VAL A 89 -4.04 10.57 -1.17
C VAL A 89 -4.49 10.35 0.26
N ASN A 90 -3.76 10.88 1.24
CA ASN A 90 -4.07 10.73 2.66
C ASN A 90 -5.43 11.36 3.02
N ARG A 91 -5.71 12.55 2.49
CA ARG A 91 -7.02 13.22 2.66
C ARG A 91 -8.17 12.40 2.05
N LEU A 92 -7.94 11.80 0.88
CA LEU A 92 -8.96 11.00 0.18
C LEU A 92 -9.20 9.65 0.86
N LEU A 93 -8.17 9.07 1.47
CA LEU A 93 -8.27 7.80 2.19
C LEU A 93 -8.78 7.97 3.63
N GLY A 94 -8.80 9.19 4.19
CA GLY A 94 -9.05 9.43 5.61
C GLY A 94 -7.97 8.88 6.55
N ARG A 95 -6.84 8.45 5.99
CA ARG A 95 -5.70 7.88 6.72
C ARG A 95 -4.41 8.02 5.91
N SER A 96 -3.27 7.91 6.58
CA SER A 96 -1.99 7.87 5.85
C SER A 96 -1.87 6.58 5.04
N TRP A 97 -1.48 6.73 3.78
CA TRP A 97 -1.05 5.59 2.98
C TRP A 97 0.28 5.07 3.53
N CYS A 98 0.39 3.76 3.72
CA CYS A 98 1.56 3.16 4.35
C CYS A 98 2.01 1.89 3.65
N VAL A 99 3.29 1.57 3.82
CA VAL A 99 3.94 0.32 3.44
C VAL A 99 4.30 -0.42 4.71
N ILE A 100 3.83 -1.66 4.84
CA ILE A 100 4.15 -2.54 5.97
C ILE A 100 5.01 -3.68 5.42
N GLY A 101 6.13 -3.93 6.06
CA GLY A 101 7.02 -4.98 5.59
C GLY A 101 8.11 -5.34 6.58
N LYS A 102 8.74 -6.48 6.31
CA LYS A 102 9.91 -6.95 7.05
C LYS A 102 11.15 -6.19 6.58
N VAL A 103 11.92 -5.66 7.52
CA VAL A 103 13.19 -4.99 7.21
C VAL A 103 14.19 -6.01 6.69
N ILE A 104 14.70 -5.75 5.49
CA ILE A 104 15.72 -6.59 4.82
C ILE A 104 17.11 -5.97 4.92
N LYS A 105 18.13 -6.80 4.80
CA LYS A 105 19.54 -6.35 4.71
C LYS A 105 19.73 -5.56 3.39
N GLY A 106 20.45 -4.44 3.48
CA GLY A 106 20.91 -3.62 2.35
C GLY A 106 22.43 -3.48 2.36
N GLN A 107 22.96 -2.65 1.48
CA GLN A 107 24.41 -2.44 1.33
C GLN A 107 25.06 -1.60 2.46
N ARG A 108 24.29 -1.17 3.46
CA ARG A 108 24.73 -0.39 4.64
C ARG A 108 25.45 0.93 4.30
N ARG A 109 25.33 1.45 3.08
CA ARG A 109 25.98 2.72 2.65
C ARG A 109 25.58 3.91 3.52
N GLY A 110 24.29 4.03 3.88
CA GLY A 110 23.79 5.09 4.75
C GLY A 110 24.46 5.09 6.12
N ARG A 111 24.74 3.90 6.71
CA ARG A 111 25.44 3.78 8.00
C ARG A 111 26.86 4.37 7.95
N LYS A 112 27.61 4.17 6.85
CA LYS A 112 28.98 4.68 6.68
C LYS A 112 29.02 6.22 6.65
N ILE A 113 27.92 6.87 6.30
CA ILE A 113 27.83 8.33 6.19
C ILE A 113 27.04 8.98 7.34
N GLY A 114 26.68 8.21 8.39
CA GLY A 114 25.97 8.72 9.57
C GLY A 114 24.45 8.70 9.48
N PHE A 115 23.86 8.18 8.39
CA PHE A 115 22.40 8.08 8.18
C PHE A 115 21.98 6.63 7.97
N PRO A 116 21.92 5.81 9.03
CA PRO A 116 21.52 4.42 8.91
C PRO A 116 20.11 4.30 8.35
N THR A 117 19.92 3.41 7.37
CA THR A 117 18.62 3.17 6.73
C THR A 117 18.19 1.72 6.89
N CYS A 118 16.87 1.50 7.02
CA CYS A 118 16.25 0.21 6.87
C CYS A 118 15.55 0.11 5.50
N ASN A 119 15.56 -1.08 4.92
CA ASN A 119 15.07 -1.34 3.58
C ASN A 119 13.81 -2.21 3.62
N LEU A 120 12.77 -1.83 2.87
CA LEU A 120 11.58 -2.63 2.66
C LEU A 120 11.36 -2.88 1.16
N LYS A 121 10.78 -4.05 0.84
CA LYS A 121 10.33 -4.35 -0.52
C LYS A 121 9.00 -3.66 -0.81
N LEU A 122 8.81 -3.23 -2.06
CA LEU A 122 7.57 -2.61 -2.54
C LEU A 122 6.77 -3.50 -3.50
N ASN A 123 7.11 -4.80 -3.59
CA ASN A 123 6.57 -5.70 -4.62
C ASN A 123 5.03 -5.77 -4.64
N ASP A 124 4.39 -5.73 -3.48
CA ASP A 124 2.94 -5.88 -3.34
C ASP A 124 2.20 -4.53 -3.23
N TYR A 125 2.94 -3.43 -3.41
CA TYR A 125 2.41 -2.08 -3.29
C TYR A 125 2.39 -1.34 -4.62
N VAL A 126 1.48 -0.37 -4.72
CA VAL A 126 1.57 0.63 -5.78
C VAL A 126 2.87 1.40 -5.60
N VAL A 127 3.71 1.38 -6.61
CA VAL A 127 4.97 2.13 -6.60
C VAL A 127 4.67 3.62 -6.62
N PRO A 128 5.03 4.39 -5.57
CA PRO A 128 4.87 5.84 -5.58
C PRO A 128 5.90 6.48 -6.51
N LYS A 129 5.73 7.78 -6.82
CA LYS A 129 6.75 8.54 -7.55
C LYS A 129 8.11 8.36 -6.87
N ARG A 130 9.15 8.08 -7.65
CA ARG A 130 10.52 7.95 -7.11
C ARG A 130 11.01 9.26 -6.52
N GLY A 131 11.69 9.18 -5.37
CA GLY A 131 12.19 10.34 -4.65
C GLY A 131 12.09 10.21 -3.14
N VAL A 132 12.27 11.32 -2.47
CA VAL A 132 12.37 11.46 -1.03
C VAL A 132 11.04 11.90 -0.44
N TYR A 133 10.68 11.30 0.69
CA TYR A 133 9.42 11.51 1.39
C TYR A 133 9.63 11.73 2.88
N ALA A 134 8.90 12.67 3.47
CA ALA A 134 8.69 12.69 4.90
C ALA A 134 7.75 11.53 5.29
N VAL A 135 8.14 10.79 6.31
CA VAL A 135 7.40 9.60 6.76
C VAL A 135 7.29 9.54 8.29
N LYS A 136 6.31 8.79 8.78
CA LYS A 136 6.26 8.30 10.15
C LYS A 136 6.40 6.79 10.16
N VAL A 137 7.24 6.29 11.03
CA VAL A 137 7.55 4.86 11.14
C VAL A 137 7.04 4.32 12.46
N LYS A 138 6.24 3.25 12.38
CA LYS A 138 5.72 2.53 13.54
C LYS A 138 6.30 1.13 13.59
N SER A 139 6.77 0.74 14.75
CA SER A 139 7.08 -0.63 15.15
C SER A 139 6.38 -0.92 16.48
N ASN A 140 6.44 -2.14 16.98
CA ASN A 140 5.85 -2.45 18.30
C ASN A 140 6.39 -1.55 19.42
N ASN A 141 7.64 -1.10 19.31
CA ASN A 141 8.37 -0.42 20.39
C ASN A 141 8.58 1.08 20.15
N PHE A 142 8.16 1.65 19.03
CA PHE A 142 8.32 3.08 18.76
C PHE A 142 7.39 3.61 17.66
N TYR A 143 7.19 4.92 17.71
CA TYR A 143 6.53 5.72 16.67
C TYR A 143 7.34 6.99 16.45
N LYS A 144 8.09 7.06 15.36
CA LYS A 144 9.09 8.11 15.10
C LYS A 144 8.94 8.71 13.70
N ASN A 145 9.42 9.94 13.54
CA ASN A 145 9.56 10.55 12.24
C ASN A 145 10.78 9.99 11.49
N GLY A 146 10.80 10.17 10.20
CA GLY A 146 11.92 9.77 9.36
C GLY A 146 11.80 10.29 7.94
N ILE A 147 12.82 10.00 7.17
CA ILE A 147 12.89 10.26 5.72
C ILE A 147 12.97 8.92 5.00
N ALA A 148 12.25 8.79 3.91
CA ALA A 148 12.30 7.59 3.09
C ALA A 148 12.58 7.93 1.62
N ASN A 149 13.48 7.17 0.99
CA ASN A 149 13.73 7.23 -0.45
C ASN A 149 13.11 6.03 -1.15
N VAL A 150 12.33 6.30 -2.19
CA VAL A 150 11.81 5.28 -3.11
C VAL A 150 12.64 5.30 -4.37
N GLY A 151 13.39 4.23 -4.62
CA GLY A 151 14.28 4.19 -5.78
C GLY A 151 14.78 2.78 -6.13
N TYR A 152 15.38 2.67 -7.29
CA TYR A 152 16.06 1.45 -7.72
C TYR A 152 17.47 1.38 -7.14
N ARG A 153 17.84 0.18 -6.73
CA ARG A 153 19.19 -0.12 -6.25
C ARG A 153 19.80 -1.24 -7.08
N PRO A 154 21.05 -1.06 -7.56
CA PRO A 154 21.77 -2.11 -8.26
C PRO A 154 21.92 -3.35 -7.38
N THR A 155 21.72 -4.51 -7.99
CA THR A 155 21.98 -5.83 -7.40
C THR A 155 22.77 -6.66 -8.40
N PHE A 156 23.32 -7.80 -8.00
CA PHE A 156 24.01 -8.72 -8.93
C PHE A 156 23.10 -9.17 -10.08
N ASN A 157 21.79 -9.27 -9.87
CA ASN A 157 20.80 -9.74 -10.85
C ASN A 157 19.92 -8.61 -11.39
N GLY A 158 20.45 -7.39 -11.54
CA GLY A 158 19.70 -6.24 -12.06
C GLY A 158 19.40 -5.14 -11.03
N GLN A 159 18.22 -4.55 -11.12
CA GLN A 159 17.83 -3.46 -10.24
C GLN A 159 16.63 -3.86 -9.37
N LYS A 160 16.69 -3.53 -8.09
CA LYS A 160 15.61 -3.77 -7.13
C LYS A 160 14.99 -2.47 -6.65
N LEU A 161 13.67 -2.37 -6.76
CA LEU A 161 12.95 -1.24 -6.19
C LEU A 161 12.83 -1.42 -4.68
N LEU A 162 13.32 -0.44 -3.93
CA LEU A 162 13.33 -0.46 -2.46
C LEU A 162 12.77 0.85 -1.89
N LEU A 163 12.23 0.72 -0.70
CA LEU A 163 11.94 1.83 0.20
C LEU A 163 13.04 1.85 1.27
N GLU A 164 13.97 2.80 1.15
CA GLU A 164 15.04 3.02 2.12
C GLU A 164 14.62 4.10 3.11
N THR A 165 14.53 3.76 4.39
CA THR A 165 14.00 4.67 5.42
C THR A 165 15.04 4.93 6.49
N ASN A 166 15.43 6.18 6.68
CA ASN A 166 16.16 6.66 7.86
C ASN A 166 15.14 7.07 8.93
N ILE A 167 15.25 6.50 10.13
CA ILE A 167 14.34 6.75 11.25
C ILE A 167 15.07 7.60 12.27
N PHE A 168 14.54 8.77 12.60
CA PHE A 168 15.19 9.72 13.49
C PHE A 168 15.28 9.18 14.92
N GLY A 169 16.49 9.30 15.50
CA GLY A 169 16.75 8.86 16.87
C GLY A 169 16.70 7.35 17.10
N ILE A 170 16.80 6.55 16.03
CA ILE A 170 16.84 5.09 16.15
C ILE A 170 18.17 4.55 15.61
N ASN A 171 18.99 4.04 16.52
CA ASN A 171 20.26 3.36 16.19
C ASN A 171 20.19 1.83 16.41
N LYS A 172 18.99 1.27 16.61
CA LYS A 172 18.80 -0.16 16.88
C LYS A 172 18.81 -0.99 15.60
N ASN A 173 19.20 -2.25 15.74
CA ASN A 173 19.09 -3.23 14.67
C ASN A 173 17.61 -3.61 14.45
N LEU A 174 17.08 -3.28 13.29
CA LEU A 174 15.69 -3.57 12.91
C LEU A 174 15.55 -4.72 11.89
N TYR A 175 16.65 -5.40 11.54
CA TYR A 175 16.56 -6.51 10.58
C TYR A 175 15.58 -7.58 11.05
N ASN A 176 14.83 -8.11 10.10
CA ASN A 176 13.77 -9.10 10.30
C ASN A 176 12.57 -8.60 11.13
N LYS A 177 12.58 -7.39 11.66
CA LYS A 177 11.40 -6.78 12.32
C LYS A 177 10.41 -6.28 11.26
N VAL A 178 9.12 -6.34 11.58
CA VAL A 178 8.06 -5.75 10.76
C VAL A 178 7.86 -4.30 11.21
N ILE A 179 7.91 -3.37 10.25
CA ILE A 179 7.63 -1.96 10.48
C ILE A 179 6.58 -1.45 9.50
N SER A 180 5.87 -0.41 9.89
CA SER A 180 4.93 0.33 9.04
C SER A 180 5.50 1.72 8.75
N VAL A 181 5.70 2.04 7.48
CA VAL A 181 6.18 3.34 7.00
C VAL A 181 5.01 4.10 6.40
N SER A 182 4.51 5.10 7.10
CA SER A 182 3.39 5.95 6.71
C SER A 182 3.90 7.19 6.00
N PHE A 183 3.54 7.34 4.74
CA PHE A 183 3.96 8.47 3.90
C PHE A 183 3.16 9.73 4.28
N ARG A 184 3.87 10.85 4.45
CA ARG A 184 3.28 12.13 4.85
C ARG A 184 3.29 13.14 3.72
N LYS A 185 4.46 13.37 3.12
CA LYS A 185 4.67 14.38 2.08
C LYS A 185 5.76 13.93 1.11
N PHE A 186 5.62 14.25 -0.16
CA PHE A 186 6.69 14.15 -1.15
C PHE A 186 7.60 15.39 -1.01
N ILE A 187 8.89 15.18 -0.76
CA ILE A 187 9.86 16.27 -0.56
C ILE A 187 10.45 16.65 -1.91
N ARG A 188 11.10 15.71 -2.59
CA ARG A 188 11.81 15.96 -3.87
C ARG A 188 12.02 14.68 -4.67
N PRO A 189 12.30 14.78 -5.99
CA PRO A 189 12.77 13.64 -6.78
C PRO A 189 14.17 13.19 -6.34
N GLU A 190 14.58 12.00 -6.80
CA GLU A 190 15.97 11.54 -6.63
C GLU A 190 16.94 12.51 -7.32
N LYS A 191 18.08 12.74 -6.67
CA LYS A 191 19.20 13.53 -7.22
C LYS A 191 20.49 12.72 -7.17
N ARG A 192 21.33 12.92 -8.16
CA ARG A 192 22.73 12.48 -8.11
C ARG A 192 23.57 13.59 -7.46
N PHE A 193 24.53 13.21 -6.65
CA PHE A 193 25.41 14.14 -5.95
C PHE A 193 26.85 13.94 -6.43
N LYS A 194 27.59 15.04 -6.60
CA LYS A 194 28.98 15.02 -7.05
C LYS A 194 29.90 14.29 -6.04
N ASN A 195 29.63 14.43 -4.75
CA ASN A 195 30.36 13.77 -3.68
C ASN A 195 29.48 13.49 -2.44
N LEU A 196 30.05 12.82 -1.44
CA LEU A 196 29.37 12.43 -0.20
C LEU A 196 28.99 13.63 0.69
N GLU A 197 29.74 14.71 0.65
CA GLU A 197 29.45 15.90 1.47
C GLU A 197 28.15 16.61 1.00
N TYR A 198 28.00 16.79 -0.30
CA TYR A 198 26.74 17.33 -0.86
C TYR A 198 25.55 16.43 -0.53
N LEU A 199 25.73 15.10 -0.58
CA LEU A 199 24.69 14.17 -0.16
C LEU A 199 24.34 14.35 1.32
N LYS A 200 25.32 14.42 2.22
CA LYS A 200 25.11 14.63 3.67
C LYS A 200 24.39 15.95 3.96
N LYS A 201 24.82 17.05 3.32
CA LYS A 201 24.17 18.36 3.44
C LYS A 201 22.69 18.28 3.03
N GLN A 202 22.42 17.65 1.88
CA GLN A 202 21.05 17.51 1.39
C GLN A 202 20.18 16.64 2.30
N ILE A 203 20.68 15.53 2.85
CA ILE A 203 19.93 14.70 3.78
C ILE A 203 19.57 15.44 5.08
N LYS A 204 20.47 16.31 5.55
CA LYS A 204 20.20 17.17 6.72
C LYS A 204 19.13 18.23 6.43
N PHE A 205 19.08 18.71 5.19
CA PHE A 205 18.10 19.70 4.75
C PHE A 205 16.72 19.08 4.49
N ASP A 206 16.65 17.82 4.00
CA ASP A 206 15.42 17.09 3.71
C ASP A 206 14.58 16.83 4.96
#